data_d7687ae36624e4f14a259cda50a68f81
#
_entry.id   d7687ae36624e4f14a259cda50a68f81
#
_cell.length_a   1.000
_cell.length_b   1.000
_cell.length_c   1.000
_cell.angle_alpha   90.00
_cell.angle_beta   90.00
_cell.angle_gamma   90.00
#
_symmetry.space_group_name_H-M   'P 1'
#
loop_
_entity.id
_entity.type
_entity.pdbx_description
1 polymer ?
#
loop_
_entity_poly.entity_id
_entity_poly.type
_entity_poly.pdbx_seq_one_letter_code
_entity_poly.pdbx_strand_id
1 'polypeptide(L)'
;MHLLVIEDERALCETIVRSLRRLAYSVDYCYDGEKALELLSVERYDLVLLDLNLPGKDGMTVLRTLRQTDRETRVLILSARSEVDPFF
;
A
#
# COMPACT_ATOMS: atom_id res chain seq x y z
N MET A 1 15.68 -2.99 1.62
CA MET A 1 14.48 -2.16 1.90
C MET A 1 13.32 -3.05 2.35
N HIS A 2 12.52 -2.53 3.24
CA HIS A 2 11.31 -3.19 3.73
C HIS A 2 10.09 -2.54 3.09
N LEU A 3 9.33 -3.31 2.34
CA LEU A 3 8.21 -2.83 1.54
C LEU A 3 6.90 -3.42 2.03
N LEU A 4 5.82 -2.63 1.91
CA LEU A 4 4.47 -3.09 2.16
C LEU A 4 3.65 -2.94 0.88
N VAL A 5 2.97 -4.00 0.46
CA VAL A 5 2.06 -4.00 -0.68
C VAL A 5 0.63 -4.12 -0.17
N ILE A 6 -0.19 -3.14 -0.50
CA ILE A 6 -1.59 -3.08 -0.10
C ILE A 6 -2.45 -3.13 -1.35
N GLU A 7 -2.98 -4.31 -1.67
CA GLU A 7 -3.71 -4.59 -2.90
C GLU A 7 -4.73 -5.68 -2.66
N ASP A 8 -6.00 -5.43 -2.96
CA ASP A 8 -7.08 -6.39 -2.69
C ASP A 8 -7.23 -7.49 -3.74
N GLU A 9 -6.78 -7.26 -4.97
CA GLU A 9 -6.75 -8.32 -5.97
C GLU A 9 -5.59 -9.26 -5.68
N ARG A 10 -5.92 -10.45 -5.17
CA ARG A 10 -4.91 -11.37 -4.64
C ARG A 10 -3.89 -11.81 -5.68
N ALA A 11 -4.33 -12.12 -6.90
CA ALA A 11 -3.41 -12.55 -7.96
C ALA A 11 -2.41 -11.44 -8.30
N LEU A 12 -2.88 -10.20 -8.40
CA LEU A 12 -2.02 -9.05 -8.65
C LEU A 12 -1.07 -8.81 -7.48
N CYS A 13 -1.58 -8.85 -6.26
CA CYS A 13 -0.76 -8.69 -5.07
C CYS A 13 0.37 -9.72 -5.02
N GLU A 14 0.04 -10.99 -5.24
CA GLU A 14 1.03 -12.08 -5.25
C GLU A 14 2.09 -11.87 -6.33
N THR A 15 1.68 -11.43 -7.51
CA THR A 15 2.61 -11.16 -8.61
C THR A 15 3.59 -10.05 -8.24
N ILE A 16 3.08 -8.96 -7.67
CA ILE A 16 3.92 -7.83 -7.25
C ILE A 16 4.88 -8.27 -6.14
N VAL A 17 4.37 -8.94 -5.12
CA VAL A 17 5.18 -9.41 -3.99
C VAL A 17 6.29 -10.34 -4.47
N ARG A 18 5.94 -11.30 -5.32
CA ARG A 18 6.93 -12.25 -5.86
C ARG A 18 8.03 -11.54 -6.64
N SER A 19 7.65 -10.58 -7.48
CA SER A 19 8.62 -9.82 -8.27
C SER A 19 9.58 -9.02 -7.39
N LEU A 20 9.05 -8.38 -6.35
CA LEU A 20 9.85 -7.58 -5.43
C LEU A 20 10.79 -8.46 -4.59
N ARG A 21 10.31 -9.62 -4.16
CA ARG A 21 11.14 -10.57 -3.42
C ARG A 21 12.29 -11.14 -4.26
N ARG A 22 12.08 -11.29 -5.56
CA ARG A 22 13.16 -11.68 -6.48
C ARG A 22 14.27 -10.65 -6.54
N LEU A 23 13.96 -9.39 -6.30
CA LEU A 23 14.92 -8.30 -6.22
C LEU A 23 15.57 -8.20 -4.84
N ALA A 24 15.35 -9.19 -3.99
CA ALA A 24 15.90 -9.29 -2.63
C ALA A 24 15.34 -8.25 -1.64
N TYR A 25 14.18 -7.68 -1.91
CA TYR A 25 13.49 -6.84 -0.93
C TYR A 25 12.75 -7.69 0.09
N SER A 26 12.68 -7.20 1.32
CA SER A 26 11.80 -7.75 2.34
C SER A 26 10.41 -7.17 2.13
N VAL A 27 9.41 -8.01 1.91
CA VAL A 27 8.07 -7.55 1.50
C VAL A 27 7.00 -8.18 2.37
N ASP A 28 6.20 -7.33 3.00
CA ASP A 28 4.93 -7.69 3.62
C ASP A 28 3.80 -7.30 2.69
N TYR A 29 2.64 -7.88 2.88
CA TYR A 29 1.48 -7.56 2.07
C TYR A 29 0.18 -7.72 2.85
N CYS A 30 -0.86 -7.05 2.39
CA CYS A 30 -2.20 -7.21 2.90
C CYS A 30 -3.22 -6.84 1.82
N TYR A 31 -4.48 -7.17 2.07
CA TYR A 31 -5.54 -7.08 1.07
C TYR A 31 -6.60 -6.03 1.39
N ASP A 32 -6.50 -5.36 2.53
CA ASP A 32 -7.48 -4.37 2.95
C ASP A 32 -6.85 -3.26 3.79
N GLY A 33 -7.59 -2.16 3.93
CA GLY A 33 -7.09 -0.97 4.60
C GLY A 33 -6.94 -1.12 6.11
N GLU A 34 -7.79 -1.92 6.75
CA GLU A 34 -7.69 -2.12 8.20
C GLU A 34 -6.42 -2.87 8.56
N LYS A 35 -6.13 -3.93 7.82
CA LYS A 35 -4.89 -4.69 8.01
C LYS A 35 -3.68 -3.84 7.69
N ALA A 36 -3.76 -3.00 6.68
CA ALA A 36 -2.70 -2.07 6.34
C ALA A 36 -2.36 -1.16 7.52
N LEU A 37 -3.38 -0.57 8.15
CA LEU A 37 -3.18 0.31 9.29
C LEU A 37 -2.58 -0.42 10.49
N GLU A 38 -2.97 -1.68 10.72
CA GLU A 38 -2.35 -2.50 11.75
C GLU A 38 -0.85 -2.69 11.48
N LEU A 39 -0.50 -3.08 10.27
CA LEU A 39 0.90 -3.28 9.91
C LEU A 39 1.71 -1.98 10.01
N LEU A 40 1.14 -0.88 9.53
CA LEU A 40 1.81 0.42 9.58
C LEU A 40 1.98 0.94 11.01
N SER A 41 1.18 0.47 11.96
CA SER A 41 1.30 0.87 13.36
C SER A 41 2.42 0.15 14.10
N VAL A 42 2.85 -1.02 13.62
CA VAL A 42 3.83 -1.86 14.33
C VAL A 42 5.15 -2.03 13.57
N GLU A 43 5.15 -1.82 12.26
CA GLU A 43 6.33 -2.00 11.43
C GLU A 43 6.73 -0.71 10.74
N ARG A 44 8.03 -0.54 10.52
CA ARG A 44 8.56 0.54 9.69
C ARG A 44 8.81 0.03 8.29
N TYR A 45 8.28 0.75 7.32
CA TYR A 45 8.48 0.45 5.91
C TYR A 45 9.21 1.58 5.22
N ASP A 46 10.06 1.23 4.26
CA ASP A 46 10.75 2.21 3.42
C ASP A 46 9.86 2.72 2.30
N LEU A 47 9.01 1.84 1.78
CA LEU A 47 8.09 2.16 0.71
C LEU A 47 6.80 1.37 0.88
N VAL A 48 5.67 2.04 0.69
CA VAL A 48 4.34 1.44 0.68
C VAL A 48 3.77 1.53 -0.72
N LEU A 49 3.37 0.40 -1.28
CA LEU A 49 2.67 0.33 -2.55
C LEU A 49 1.18 0.20 -2.23
N LEU A 50 0.40 1.19 -2.59
CA LEU A 50 -0.97 1.34 -2.13
C LEU A 50 -1.95 1.41 -3.28
N ASP A 51 -2.90 0.48 -3.30
CA ASP A 51 -4.08 0.57 -4.16
C ASP A 51 -5.11 1.48 -3.47
N LEU A 52 -5.68 2.41 -4.22
CA LEU A 52 -6.72 3.31 -3.68
C LEU A 52 -8.08 2.62 -3.57
N ASN A 53 -8.33 1.59 -4.36
CA ASN A 53 -9.60 0.87 -4.39
C ASN A 53 -9.56 -0.34 -3.47
N LEU A 54 -9.65 -0.12 -2.16
CA LEU A 54 -9.61 -1.19 -1.17
C LEU A 54 -10.99 -1.43 -0.56
N PRO A 55 -11.31 -2.68 -0.19
CA PRO A 55 -12.49 -2.94 0.62
C PRO A 55 -12.29 -2.40 2.05
N GLY A 56 -13.39 -2.10 2.73
CA GLY A 56 -13.35 -1.54 4.07
C GLY A 56 -12.87 -0.09 4.05
N LYS A 57 -11.75 0.19 4.71
CA LYS A 57 -11.14 1.52 4.65
C LYS A 57 -10.42 1.69 3.33
N ASP A 58 -10.80 2.70 2.56
CA ASP A 58 -10.22 2.94 1.26
C ASP A 58 -8.75 3.42 1.36
N GLY A 59 -8.05 3.37 0.22
CA GLY A 59 -6.64 3.70 0.18
C GLY A 59 -6.34 5.15 0.59
N MET A 60 -7.22 6.09 0.28
CA MET A 60 -7.03 7.48 0.68
C MET A 60 -7.11 7.65 2.19
N THR A 61 -8.01 6.91 2.84
CA THR A 61 -8.11 6.90 4.30
C THR A 61 -6.83 6.33 4.93
N VAL A 62 -6.31 5.25 4.37
CA VAL A 62 -5.04 4.67 4.81
C VAL A 62 -3.92 5.71 4.70
N LEU A 63 -3.81 6.38 3.55
CA LEU A 63 -2.79 7.38 3.32
C LEU A 63 -2.90 8.55 4.30
N ARG A 64 -4.10 9.08 4.50
CA ARG A 64 -4.32 10.18 5.43
C ARG A 64 -3.96 9.80 6.86
N THR A 65 -4.36 8.61 7.29
CA THR A 65 -4.07 8.12 8.63
C THR A 65 -2.56 7.98 8.82
N LEU A 66 -1.87 7.39 7.85
CA LEU A 66 -0.41 7.29 7.88
C LEU A 66 0.23 8.67 8.03
N ARG A 67 -0.20 9.64 7.22
CA ARG A 67 0.40 10.98 7.20
C ARG A 67 0.15 11.80 8.45
N GLN A 68 -0.77 11.40 9.31
CA GLN A 68 -0.96 12.05 10.61
C GLN A 68 0.24 11.87 11.54
N THR A 69 0.94 10.75 11.43
CA THR A 69 2.05 10.42 12.32
C THR A 69 3.37 10.19 11.59
N ASP A 70 3.33 9.99 10.29
CA ASP A 70 4.51 9.67 9.48
C ASP A 70 4.47 10.42 8.14
N ARG A 71 5.38 11.35 7.96
CA ARG A 71 5.52 12.12 6.72
C ARG A 71 6.69 11.68 5.88
N GLU A 72 7.47 10.72 6.34
CA GLU A 72 8.71 10.30 5.70
C GLU A 72 8.56 9.04 4.85
N THR A 73 7.71 8.10 5.28
CA THR A 73 7.47 6.87 4.52
C THR A 73 6.97 7.20 3.13
N ARG A 74 7.65 6.70 2.12
CA ARG A 74 7.27 6.92 0.73
C ARG A 74 6.09 6.03 0.37
N VAL A 75 5.14 6.59 -0.34
CA VAL A 75 3.95 5.87 -0.81
C VAL A 75 3.85 6.00 -2.32
N LEU A 76 3.76 4.86 -2.99
CA LEU A 76 3.51 4.79 -4.43
C LEU A 76 2.10 4.26 -4.66
N ILE A 77 1.31 5.00 -5.40
CA ILE A 77 -0.07 4.62 -5.73
C ILE A 77 -0.03 3.62 -6.89
N LEU A 78 -0.66 2.46 -6.71
CA LEU A 78 -0.66 1.38 -7.70
C LEU A 78 -1.76 1.50 -8.75
N SER A 79 -2.90 2.05 -8.37
CA SER A 79 -4.04 2.14 -9.28
C SER A 79 -4.35 3.57 -9.63
N ALA A 80 -4.51 3.83 -10.92
CA ALA A 80 -5.23 5.00 -11.35
C ALA A 80 -6.71 4.65 -11.24
N ARG A 81 -7.49 5.45 -10.52
CA ARG A 81 -8.94 5.38 -10.63
C ARG A 81 -9.29 5.61 -12.10
N SER A 82 -10.16 4.76 -12.63
CA SER A 82 -10.64 4.92 -14.00
C SER A 82 -11.36 6.26 -14.20
N GLU A 83 -11.81 6.88 -13.12
CA GLU A 83 -12.29 8.26 -13.11
C GLU A 83 -11.12 9.15 -12.73
N VAL A 84 -10.50 9.71 -13.72
CA VAL A 84 -9.42 10.66 -13.46
C VAL A 84 -10.07 11.95 -12.99
N ASP A 85 -9.85 12.28 -11.74
CA ASP A 85 -10.14 13.61 -11.24
C ASP A 85 -9.18 14.56 -11.99
N PRO A 86 -9.69 15.51 -12.78
CA PRO A 86 -8.82 16.40 -13.53
C PRO A 86 -7.98 17.32 -12.64
N PHE A 87 -8.24 17.32 -11.35
CA PHE A 87 -7.46 18.09 -10.39
C PHE A 87 -6.45 17.22 -9.63
N PHE A 88 -6.32 15.97 -10.04
CA PHE A 88 -5.41 15.03 -9.40
C PHE A 88 -3.94 15.36 -9.72
#